data_f36379f75baf15cacc1187fee72c5bc3
#
_entry.id   f36379f75baf15cacc1187fee72c5bc3
#
_cell.length_a   1.000
_cell.length_b   1.000
_cell.length_c   1.000
_cell.angle_alpha   90.00
_cell.angle_beta   90.00
_cell.angle_gamma   90.00
#
_symmetry.space_group_name_H-M   'P 1'
#
loop_
_entity.id
_entity.type
_entity.pdbx_description
1 polymer ?
#
loop_
_entity_poly.entity_id
_entity_poly.type
_entity_poly.pdbx_seq_one_letter_code
_entity_poly.pdbx_strand_id
1 'polypeptide(L)'
;VVLKGEAVYTTGRSFISTAPTAVLGVEESDVLDYIVGVTVPRGDWNFDLQLYASHRLDHSPGMLYDADEFGATALVGYQFSERVEAQLLYLAGFNRSDESLQGWFGWRFSPDWRLRAGVDWFEGEEIGFFGRYDAQDRVYLELKRWF
;
A
#
# COMPACT_ATOMS: atom_id res chain seq x y z
N VAL A 1 6.42 18.68 11.17
CA VAL A 1 6.49 18.15 9.80
C VAL A 1 7.71 17.26 9.70
N VAL A 2 7.55 16.06 9.16
CA VAL A 2 8.64 15.10 8.91
C VAL A 2 8.67 14.80 7.42
N LEU A 3 9.82 14.99 6.78
CA LEU A 3 10.06 14.54 5.40
C LEU A 3 10.73 13.17 5.46
N LYS A 4 10.32 12.28 4.55
CA LYS A 4 10.81 10.91 4.45
C LYS A 4 11.26 10.64 3.02
N GLY A 5 12.25 9.80 2.85
CA GLY A 5 12.68 9.34 1.53
C GLY A 5 13.51 8.06 1.67
N GLU A 6 13.28 7.15 0.74
CA GLU A 6 14.02 5.89 0.63
C GLU A 6 14.21 5.56 -0.85
N ALA A 7 15.34 4.96 -1.19
CA ALA A 7 15.60 4.41 -2.50
C ALA A 7 16.27 3.03 -2.34
N VAL A 8 15.80 2.06 -3.11
CA VAL A 8 16.30 0.67 -3.10
C VAL A 8 16.63 0.24 -4.52
N TYR A 9 17.83 -0.27 -4.72
CA TYR A 9 18.22 -0.91 -5.97
C TYR A 9 18.29 -2.43 -5.75
N THR A 10 17.58 -3.18 -6.59
CA THR A 10 17.51 -4.64 -6.54
C THR A 10 17.99 -5.21 -7.87
N THR A 11 18.95 -6.12 -7.84
CA THR A 11 19.45 -6.82 -9.02
C THR A 11 18.70 -8.13 -9.25
N GLY A 12 18.40 -8.45 -10.52
CA GLY A 12 17.84 -9.73 -10.93
C GLY A 12 16.48 -10.04 -10.33
N ARG A 13 15.61 -9.07 -10.15
CA ARG A 13 14.23 -9.30 -9.68
C ARG A 13 13.41 -9.98 -10.78
N SER A 14 12.73 -11.08 -10.41
CA SER A 14 11.95 -11.88 -11.35
C SER A 14 10.54 -11.31 -11.57
N PHE A 15 10.11 -11.26 -12.84
CA PHE A 15 8.80 -10.82 -13.28
C PHE A 15 8.14 -11.84 -14.21
N ILE A 16 6.83 -11.98 -14.12
CA ILE A 16 6.06 -12.81 -15.05
C ILE A 16 6.14 -12.19 -16.44
N SER A 17 6.46 -13.02 -17.44
CA SER A 17 6.58 -12.61 -18.83
C SER A 17 5.89 -13.60 -19.76
N THR A 18 5.29 -13.06 -20.83
CA THR A 18 4.72 -13.82 -21.95
C THR A 18 5.69 -13.91 -23.14
N ALA A 19 6.90 -13.36 -23.01
CA ALA A 19 7.89 -13.41 -24.06
C ALA A 19 8.28 -14.85 -24.42
N PRO A 20 8.45 -15.21 -25.70
CA PRO A 20 8.90 -16.53 -26.11
C PRO A 20 10.27 -16.92 -25.58
N THR A 21 11.07 -15.95 -25.20
CA THR A 21 12.41 -16.09 -24.60
C THR A 21 12.40 -16.30 -23.10
N ALA A 22 11.25 -16.08 -22.46
CA ALA A 22 11.11 -16.19 -21.01
C ALA A 22 11.30 -17.65 -20.54
N VAL A 23 12.23 -17.86 -19.61
CA VAL A 23 12.45 -19.17 -19.01
C VAL A 23 11.38 -19.44 -17.96
N LEU A 24 10.58 -20.48 -18.17
CA LEU A 24 9.44 -20.83 -17.30
C LEU A 24 8.40 -19.69 -17.13
N GLY A 25 8.28 -18.78 -18.14
CA GLY A 25 7.38 -17.65 -18.08
C GLY A 25 7.88 -16.50 -17.17
N VAL A 26 9.18 -16.44 -16.90
CA VAL A 26 9.80 -15.45 -16.03
C VAL A 26 10.99 -14.80 -16.75
N GLU A 27 11.13 -13.50 -16.61
CA GLU A 27 12.30 -12.70 -16.99
C GLU A 27 12.80 -11.90 -15.79
N GLU A 28 14.09 -11.64 -15.76
CA GLU A 28 14.72 -10.86 -14.68
C GLU A 28 14.96 -9.42 -15.15
N SER A 29 14.85 -8.48 -14.23
CA SER A 29 15.22 -7.08 -14.44
C SER A 29 15.82 -6.51 -13.17
N ASP A 30 16.79 -5.63 -13.33
CA ASP A 30 17.21 -4.77 -12.26
C ASP A 30 16.13 -3.70 -12.01
N VAL A 31 15.90 -3.35 -10.75
CA VAL A 31 14.82 -2.45 -10.34
C VAL A 31 15.36 -1.36 -9.44
N LEU A 32 14.94 -0.13 -9.70
CA LEU A 32 15.10 1.01 -8.82
C LEU A 32 13.74 1.42 -8.26
N ASP A 33 13.53 1.15 -6.99
CA ASP A 33 12.36 1.58 -6.23
C ASP A 33 12.70 2.83 -5.40
N TYR A 34 11.81 3.82 -5.37
CA TYR A 34 11.94 4.94 -4.45
C TYR A 34 10.61 5.46 -3.95
N ILE A 35 10.63 6.03 -2.77
CA ILE A 35 9.48 6.65 -2.12
C ILE A 35 9.91 7.97 -1.48
N VAL A 36 9.05 8.96 -1.59
CA VAL A 36 9.19 10.24 -0.90
C VAL A 36 7.88 10.59 -0.22
N GLY A 37 7.94 11.20 0.94
CA GLY A 37 6.73 11.49 1.67
C GLY A 37 6.87 12.58 2.72
N VAL A 38 5.72 13.01 3.22
CA VAL A 38 5.61 14.00 4.27
C VAL A 38 4.58 13.57 5.31
N THR A 39 4.95 13.69 6.59
CA THR A 39 4.03 13.52 7.72
C THR A 39 3.82 14.85 8.42
N VAL A 40 2.56 15.21 8.63
CA VAL A 40 2.15 16.46 9.26
C VAL A 40 1.23 16.17 10.45
N PRO A 41 1.76 16.06 11.68
CA PRO A 41 0.92 16.04 12.88
C PRO A 41 0.38 17.45 13.14
N ARG A 42 -0.92 17.56 13.45
CA ARG A 42 -1.59 18.82 13.74
C ARG A 42 -2.69 18.62 14.79
N GLY A 43 -2.35 18.92 16.07
CA GLY A 43 -3.25 18.62 17.19
C GLY A 43 -3.54 17.11 17.24
N ASP A 44 -4.81 16.75 17.25
CA ASP A 44 -5.26 15.35 17.27
C ASP A 44 -5.25 14.67 15.90
N TRP A 45 -4.89 15.41 14.83
CA TRP A 45 -4.79 14.90 13.47
C TRP A 45 -3.37 14.47 13.15
N ASN A 46 -3.26 13.39 12.36
CA ASN A 46 -2.04 12.98 11.70
C ASN A 46 -2.30 12.77 10.21
N PHE A 47 -1.55 13.46 9.36
CA PHE A 47 -1.61 13.33 7.91
C PHE A 47 -0.29 12.77 7.42
N ASP A 48 -0.35 11.77 6.53
CA ASP A 48 0.82 11.24 5.84
C ASP A 48 0.51 11.15 4.34
N LEU A 49 1.37 11.70 3.52
CA LEU A 49 1.28 11.60 2.06
C LEU A 49 2.61 11.10 1.54
N GLN A 50 2.57 10.09 0.65
CA GLN A 50 3.75 9.53 0.02
C GLN A 50 3.51 9.33 -1.47
N LEU A 51 4.57 9.52 -2.26
CA LEU A 51 4.63 9.15 -3.66
C LEU A 51 5.71 8.10 -3.82
N TYR A 52 5.43 7.08 -4.61
CA TYR A 52 6.38 6.02 -4.91
C TYR A 52 6.51 5.81 -6.41
N ALA A 53 7.67 5.30 -6.81
CA ALA A 53 7.91 4.87 -8.19
C ALA A 53 8.80 3.63 -8.19
N SER A 54 8.63 2.79 -9.20
CA SER A 54 9.41 1.59 -9.50
C SER A 54 9.82 1.62 -10.95
N HIS A 55 11.12 1.57 -11.22
CA HIS A 55 11.68 1.52 -12.58
C HIS A 55 12.34 0.17 -12.81
N ARG A 56 11.91 -0.53 -13.87
CA ARG A 56 12.52 -1.78 -14.36
C ARG A 56 13.51 -1.41 -15.46
N LEU A 57 14.82 -1.56 -15.16
CA LEU A 57 15.89 -1.07 -16.02
C LEU A 57 16.08 -1.93 -17.28
N ASP A 58 15.81 -3.24 -17.16
CA ASP A 58 15.90 -4.22 -18.25
C ASP A 58 14.50 -4.71 -18.69
N HIS A 59 13.55 -3.79 -18.77
CA HIS A 59 12.18 -4.11 -19.16
C HIS A 59 12.07 -4.65 -20.59
N SER A 60 11.35 -5.76 -20.77
CA SER A 60 11.00 -6.33 -22.07
C SER A 60 9.50 -6.19 -22.36
N PRO A 61 9.09 -6.09 -23.64
CA PRO A 61 7.66 -6.01 -24.01
C PRO A 61 6.81 -7.22 -23.60
N GLY A 62 7.45 -8.32 -23.24
CA GLY A 62 6.78 -9.54 -22.74
C GLY A 62 6.43 -9.50 -21.28
N MET A 63 7.03 -8.65 -20.49
CA MET A 63 6.72 -8.52 -19.06
C MET A 63 5.29 -7.98 -18.87
N LEU A 64 4.54 -8.58 -17.94
CA LEU A 64 3.17 -8.17 -17.64
C LEU A 64 3.08 -6.84 -16.89
N TYR A 65 4.18 -6.38 -16.32
CA TYR A 65 4.29 -5.11 -15.61
C TYR A 65 4.89 -4.04 -16.49
N ASP A 66 4.51 -2.77 -16.30
CA ASP A 66 5.06 -1.65 -17.05
C ASP A 66 6.53 -1.41 -16.68
N ALA A 67 7.31 -0.78 -17.58
CA ALA A 67 8.69 -0.39 -17.29
C ALA A 67 8.77 0.54 -16.09
N ASP A 68 7.83 1.47 -15.99
CA ASP A 68 7.71 2.46 -14.94
C ASP A 68 6.34 2.32 -14.27
N GLU A 69 6.31 2.18 -12.96
CA GLU A 69 5.09 2.19 -12.15
C GLU A 69 5.15 3.30 -11.12
N PHE A 70 4.04 4.01 -10.96
CA PHE A 70 3.90 5.14 -10.05
C PHE A 70 2.66 4.99 -9.20
N GLY A 71 2.71 5.56 -8.01
CA GLY A 71 1.54 5.61 -7.16
C GLY A 71 1.70 6.54 -5.97
N ALA A 72 0.63 6.62 -5.19
CA ALA A 72 0.57 7.45 -4.01
C ALA A 72 -0.10 6.70 -2.85
N THR A 73 0.24 7.11 -1.64
CA THR A 73 -0.48 6.75 -0.42
C THR A 73 -0.88 7.99 0.33
N ALA A 74 -2.09 8.02 0.88
CA ALA A 74 -2.57 9.08 1.74
C ALA A 74 -3.17 8.47 3.01
N LEU A 75 -2.67 8.87 4.17
CA LEU A 75 -3.18 8.41 5.46
C LEU A 75 -3.67 9.62 6.26
N VAL A 76 -4.86 9.46 6.84
CA VAL A 76 -5.42 10.41 7.79
C VAL A 76 -5.76 9.66 9.07
N GLY A 77 -5.16 10.08 10.18
CA GLY A 77 -5.46 9.59 11.52
C GLY A 77 -6.09 10.68 12.37
N TYR A 78 -7.00 10.33 13.25
CA TYR A 78 -7.59 11.22 14.23
C TYR A 78 -7.71 10.56 15.61
N GLN A 79 -7.25 11.29 16.63
CA GLN A 79 -7.34 10.87 18.03
C GLN A 79 -8.49 11.61 18.70
N PHE A 80 -9.65 10.97 18.85
CA PHE A 80 -10.83 11.55 19.51
C PHE A 80 -10.62 11.73 21.03
N SER A 81 -9.84 10.82 21.62
CA SER A 81 -9.45 10.85 23.02
C SER A 81 -8.26 9.90 23.24
N GLU A 82 -7.69 9.85 24.44
CA GLU A 82 -6.64 8.87 24.79
C GLU A 82 -7.04 7.40 24.55
N ARG A 83 -8.33 7.14 24.40
CA ARG A 83 -8.89 5.78 24.27
C ARG A 83 -9.55 5.50 22.92
N VAL A 84 -9.80 6.53 22.13
CA VAL A 84 -10.57 6.42 20.88
C VAL A 84 -9.80 7.05 19.74
N GLU A 85 -9.58 6.29 18.68
CA GLU A 85 -8.86 6.73 17.48
C GLU A 85 -9.48 6.14 16.21
N ALA A 86 -9.29 6.82 15.10
CA ALA A 86 -9.65 6.32 13.78
C ALA A 86 -8.54 6.61 12.78
N GLN A 87 -8.47 5.79 11.74
CA GLN A 87 -7.52 5.96 10.65
C GLN A 87 -8.16 5.57 9.34
N LEU A 88 -7.82 6.32 8.30
CA LEU A 88 -8.14 6.01 6.92
C LEU A 88 -6.84 6.03 6.12
N LEU A 89 -6.58 4.99 5.34
CA LEU A 89 -5.45 4.84 4.44
C LEU A 89 -5.99 4.60 3.03
N TYR A 90 -5.58 5.42 2.09
CA TYR A 90 -5.84 5.25 0.67
C TYR A 90 -4.52 5.01 -0.07
N LEU A 91 -4.50 4.01 -0.94
CA LEU A 91 -3.38 3.69 -1.81
C LEU A 91 -3.88 3.68 -3.26
N ALA A 92 -3.11 4.25 -4.16
CA ALA A 92 -3.43 4.27 -5.58
C ALA A 92 -2.18 3.99 -6.43
N GLY A 93 -2.30 3.04 -7.36
CA GLY A 93 -1.38 2.82 -8.45
C GLY A 93 -1.89 3.51 -9.72
N PHE A 94 -1.09 4.38 -10.32
CA PHE A 94 -1.57 5.25 -11.42
C PHE A 94 -1.57 4.55 -12.78
N ASN A 95 -0.84 3.45 -12.92
CA ASN A 95 -0.71 2.76 -14.19
C ASN A 95 -1.94 1.91 -14.56
N ARG A 96 -2.67 1.38 -13.58
CA ARG A 96 -3.71 0.35 -13.78
C ARG A 96 -4.99 0.61 -13.03
N SER A 97 -5.25 1.85 -12.61
CA SER A 97 -6.40 2.19 -11.75
C SER A 97 -6.52 1.24 -10.54
N ASP A 98 -5.37 0.93 -9.94
CA ASP A 98 -5.20 -0.08 -8.90
C ASP A 98 -5.26 0.61 -7.54
N GLU A 99 -6.34 0.40 -6.79
CA GLU A 99 -6.66 1.20 -5.61
C GLU A 99 -6.99 0.33 -4.38
N SER A 100 -6.72 0.86 -3.20
CA SER A 100 -7.18 0.28 -1.94
C SER A 100 -7.56 1.37 -0.94
N LEU A 101 -8.68 1.19 -0.28
CA LEU A 101 -9.13 2.01 0.83
C LEU A 101 -9.26 1.15 2.08
N GLN A 102 -8.52 1.50 3.13
CA GLN A 102 -8.53 0.79 4.40
C GLN A 102 -8.88 1.76 5.52
N GLY A 103 -9.92 1.47 6.26
CA GLY A 103 -10.37 2.32 7.36
C GLY A 103 -10.62 1.52 8.63
N TRP A 104 -10.30 2.10 9.77
CA TRP A 104 -10.64 1.47 11.04
C TRP A 104 -10.90 2.51 12.13
N PHE A 105 -11.71 2.08 13.10
CA PHE A 105 -12.00 2.76 14.35
C PHE A 105 -11.60 1.87 15.52
N GLY A 106 -10.86 2.41 16.47
CA GLY A 106 -10.34 1.70 17.63
C GLY A 106 -10.80 2.32 18.93
N TRP A 107 -11.23 1.49 19.87
CA TRP A 107 -11.66 1.88 21.21
C TRP A 107 -10.99 1.02 22.29
N ARG A 108 -10.17 1.66 23.14
CA ARG A 108 -9.58 1.05 24.32
C ARG A 108 -10.55 1.25 25.51
N PHE A 109 -11.45 0.30 25.69
CA PHE A 109 -12.49 0.41 26.74
C PHE A 109 -11.98 0.03 28.14
N SER A 110 -10.81 -0.62 28.24
CA SER A 110 -10.07 -0.81 29.50
C SER A 110 -8.56 -0.77 29.25
N PRO A 111 -7.70 -0.69 30.30
CA PRO A 111 -6.24 -0.72 30.12
C PRO A 111 -5.73 -1.91 29.29
N ASP A 112 -6.36 -3.07 29.48
CA ASP A 112 -5.92 -4.34 28.90
C ASP A 112 -6.68 -4.74 27.64
N TRP A 113 -7.76 -4.01 27.26
CA TRP A 113 -8.63 -4.41 26.17
C TRP A 113 -8.83 -3.30 25.11
N ARG A 114 -8.75 -3.70 23.87
CA ARG A 114 -9.05 -2.84 22.71
C ARG A 114 -9.99 -3.57 21.76
N LEU A 115 -11.01 -2.86 21.31
CA LEU A 115 -11.88 -3.23 20.20
C LEU A 115 -11.47 -2.41 18.99
N ARG A 116 -11.39 -3.04 17.80
CA ARG A 116 -11.22 -2.36 16.52
C ARG A 116 -12.26 -2.88 15.54
N ALA A 117 -12.95 -1.98 14.85
CA ALA A 117 -13.78 -2.29 13.71
C ALA A 117 -13.17 -1.64 12.47
N GLY A 118 -13.17 -2.32 11.35
CA GLY A 118 -12.56 -1.78 10.14
C GLY A 118 -13.17 -2.35 8.87
N VAL A 119 -12.80 -1.70 7.75
CA VAL A 119 -13.15 -2.06 6.39
C VAL A 119 -11.90 -1.99 5.53
N ASP A 120 -11.73 -2.97 4.65
CA ASP A 120 -10.75 -2.96 3.57
C ASP A 120 -11.52 -3.14 2.27
N TRP A 121 -11.29 -2.22 1.33
CA TRP A 121 -11.85 -2.21 -0.01
C TRP A 121 -10.71 -2.17 -1.03
N PHE A 122 -10.86 -2.94 -2.10
CA PHE A 122 -9.87 -3.10 -3.16
C PHE A 122 -10.54 -2.95 -4.51
N GLU A 123 -9.89 -2.26 -5.44
CA GLU A 123 -10.34 -2.13 -6.82
C GLU A 123 -9.13 -2.08 -7.75
N GLY A 124 -9.29 -2.57 -8.99
CA GLY A 124 -8.26 -2.50 -10.01
C GLY A 124 -8.33 -3.63 -11.02
N GLU A 125 -7.38 -3.61 -11.94
CA GLU A 125 -7.22 -4.70 -12.90
C GLU A 125 -6.74 -5.98 -12.20
N GLU A 126 -7.17 -7.17 -12.68
CA GLU A 126 -6.85 -8.48 -12.09
C GLU A 126 -5.32 -8.73 -11.93
N ILE A 127 -4.51 -8.17 -12.81
CA ILE A 127 -3.05 -8.24 -12.75
C ILE A 127 -2.43 -7.16 -11.86
N GLY A 128 -3.22 -6.21 -11.35
CA GLY A 128 -2.81 -5.16 -10.43
C GLY A 128 -2.44 -5.72 -9.05
N PHE A 129 -1.79 -4.89 -8.24
CA PHE A 129 -1.43 -5.28 -6.87
C PHE A 129 -2.66 -5.45 -5.99
N PHE A 130 -3.63 -4.53 -6.09
CA PHE A 130 -4.88 -4.55 -5.33
C PHE A 130 -6.02 -5.22 -6.09
N GLY A 131 -6.11 -5.07 -7.42
CA GLY A 131 -7.18 -5.63 -8.24
C GLY A 131 -7.30 -7.15 -8.15
N ARG A 132 -6.20 -7.88 -7.88
CA ARG A 132 -6.26 -9.32 -7.55
C ARG A 132 -7.09 -9.65 -6.30
N TYR A 133 -7.40 -8.66 -5.47
CA TYR A 133 -8.18 -8.75 -4.24
C TYR A 133 -9.55 -8.08 -4.35
N ASP A 134 -9.97 -7.59 -5.51
CA ASP A 134 -11.23 -6.89 -5.76
C ASP A 134 -12.46 -7.65 -5.18
N ALA A 135 -12.50 -8.98 -5.35
CA ALA A 135 -13.55 -9.83 -4.78
C ALA A 135 -13.37 -10.14 -3.26
N GLN A 136 -12.42 -9.52 -2.58
CA GLN A 136 -12.05 -9.80 -1.19
C GLN A 136 -12.28 -8.61 -0.26
N ASP A 137 -13.18 -7.71 -0.63
CA ASP A 137 -13.62 -6.65 0.26
C ASP A 137 -14.12 -7.21 1.58
N ARG A 138 -13.74 -6.59 2.66
CA ARG A 138 -14.10 -7.09 3.98
C ARG A 138 -14.44 -6.02 4.99
N VAL A 139 -15.34 -6.38 5.90
CA VAL A 139 -15.56 -5.69 7.17
C VAL A 139 -15.09 -6.63 8.27
N TYR A 140 -14.36 -6.11 9.25
CA TYR A 140 -13.82 -6.93 10.34
C TYR A 140 -14.03 -6.29 11.70
N LEU A 141 -14.03 -7.17 12.72
CA LEU A 141 -14.02 -6.81 14.13
C LEU A 141 -12.87 -7.55 14.81
N GLU A 142 -12.00 -6.81 15.49
CA GLU A 142 -10.86 -7.34 16.24
C GLU A 142 -11.02 -7.01 17.71
N LEU A 143 -10.87 -8.01 18.57
CA LEU A 143 -10.78 -7.83 20.01
C LEU A 143 -9.37 -8.25 20.46
N LYS A 144 -8.62 -7.32 21.06
CA LYS A 144 -7.26 -7.56 21.55
C LYS A 144 -7.19 -7.39 23.05
N ARG A 145 -6.50 -8.34 23.72
CA ARG A 145 -6.17 -8.28 25.13
C ARG A 145 -4.67 -8.34 25.36
N TRP A 146 -4.16 -7.51 26.26
CA TRP A 146 -2.78 -7.58 26.78
C TRP A 146 -2.81 -8.27 28.15
N PHE A 147 -1.81 -9.08 28.43
CA PHE A 147 -1.65 -9.84 29.68
C PHE A 147 -0.44 -9.34 30.47
#